data_797759899b481ba0ba93fc9f8a8a9ce3
#
_entry.id   797759899b481ba0ba93fc9f8a8a9ce3
#
_cell.length_a   1.000
_cell.length_b   1.000
_cell.length_c   1.000
_cell.angle_alpha   90.00
_cell.angle_beta   90.00
_cell.angle_gamma   90.00
#
_symmetry.space_group_name_H-M   'P 1'
#
loop_
_entity.id
_entity.type
_entity.pdbx_description
1 polymer ?
#
loop_
_entity_poly.entity_id
_entity_poly.type
_entity_poly.pdbx_seq_one_letter_code
_entity_poly.pdbx_strand_id
1 'polypeptide(L)'
;SVGPENVPLIFTCITNNPICGQPVSMGNIREINRVAHKYNIPLIFDVARWAENCYFIKMNEDGYADKSIAEIATEMFSYCDGFCMSAKKDGHANMGGMVAFRDKGLFWQNFSDFNEDGTVKTDVGVLLKVKQISCYGNDSYGGMSGRDIMALAVGMYESCDFNYMDERIKQCEYLAQGFYKAGVKGVVLPAGGHAVYINMDEFFDGKRGHETFAGGIRVSELGDYSMEYDLKTPEQQAELANVVRFAIDRSRLTQEHLDYVIAAVKALYEDRESIPNMRIVWGHNLPMRHFHAFLEPYPNEEK
;
A
#
# COMPACT_ATOMS: atom_id res chain seq x y z
N SER A 1 16.83 21.93 2.78
CA SER A 1 15.43 21.92 3.22
C SER A 1 14.65 22.95 2.41
N VAL A 2 13.43 22.60 2.01
CA VAL A 2 12.50 23.53 1.38
C VAL A 2 11.66 24.22 2.47
N GLY A 3 11.28 25.50 2.28
CA GLY A 3 10.37 26.17 3.20
C GLY A 3 8.95 25.60 3.10
N PRO A 4 8.09 25.77 4.12
CA PRO A 4 6.72 25.26 4.13
C PRO A 4 5.87 25.81 2.98
N GLU A 5 6.16 27.01 2.49
CA GLU A 5 5.51 27.65 1.33
C GLU A 5 5.74 26.89 0.02
N ASN A 6 6.73 26.01 -0.04
CA ASN A 6 7.03 25.17 -1.20
C ASN A 6 6.48 23.75 -1.06
N VAL A 7 5.73 23.46 0.02
CA VAL A 7 5.09 22.16 0.26
C VAL A 7 3.59 22.28 -0.03
N PRO A 8 3.10 21.81 -1.19
CA PRO A 8 1.70 22.00 -1.58
C PRO A 8 0.73 21.18 -0.73
N LEU A 9 1.13 19.99 -0.31
CA LEU A 9 0.33 19.09 0.53
C LEU A 9 1.23 18.03 1.20
N ILE A 10 0.73 17.43 2.27
CA ILE A 10 1.32 16.21 2.88
C ILE A 10 0.44 15.03 2.50
N PHE A 11 1.09 13.96 2.00
CA PHE A 11 0.41 12.74 1.60
C PHE A 11 0.86 11.57 2.48
N THR A 12 -0.08 10.92 3.17
CA THR A 12 0.20 9.81 4.09
C THR A 12 -0.58 8.55 3.71
N CYS A 13 0.14 7.44 3.55
CA CYS A 13 -0.49 6.14 3.29
C CYS A 13 -0.94 5.45 4.56
N ILE A 14 -2.21 5.10 4.62
CA ILE A 14 -2.90 4.39 5.70
C ILE A 14 -3.41 3.04 5.15
N THR A 15 -2.93 1.94 5.44
CA THR A 15 -1.73 1.31 5.92
C THR A 15 -0.63 1.36 4.86
N ASN A 16 0.63 1.47 5.23
CA ASN A 16 1.69 1.72 4.25
C ASN A 16 2.20 0.42 3.60
N ASN A 17 1.86 0.19 2.33
CA ASN A 17 2.29 -0.98 1.58
C ASN A 17 3.82 -1.07 1.36
N PRO A 18 4.55 0.00 0.98
CA PRO A 18 6.01 -0.03 0.84
C PRO A 18 6.77 -0.32 2.14
N ILE A 19 6.19 -0.01 3.29
CA ILE A 19 6.77 -0.33 4.61
C ILE A 19 6.12 -1.60 5.17
N CYS A 20 6.13 -2.67 4.39
CA CYS A 20 5.70 -4.01 4.77
C CYS A 20 4.28 -4.09 5.37
N GLY A 21 3.37 -3.19 4.95
CA GLY A 21 1.98 -3.18 5.41
C GLY A 21 1.79 -2.75 6.86
N GLN A 22 2.74 -2.00 7.43
CA GLN A 22 2.66 -1.54 8.80
C GLN A 22 1.64 -0.41 8.97
N PRO A 23 0.91 -0.37 10.09
CA PRO A 23 -0.09 0.65 10.37
C PRO A 23 0.53 1.98 10.79
N VAL A 24 -0.29 3.02 10.68
CA VAL A 24 0.00 4.34 11.24
C VAL A 24 -0.86 4.53 12.49
N SER A 25 -0.22 4.84 13.63
CA SER A 25 -0.94 5.03 14.89
C SER A 25 -1.82 6.28 14.87
N MET A 26 -2.90 6.28 15.64
CA MET A 26 -3.75 7.47 15.80
C MET A 26 -2.97 8.64 16.38
N GLY A 27 -2.03 8.36 17.30
CA GLY A 27 -1.15 9.39 17.85
C GLY A 27 -0.31 10.07 16.77
N ASN A 28 0.27 9.29 15.85
CA ASN A 28 1.03 9.83 14.72
C ASN A 28 0.14 10.64 13.76
N ILE A 29 -1.06 10.13 13.45
CA ILE A 29 -2.04 10.83 12.59
C ILE A 29 -2.38 12.21 13.16
N ARG A 30 -2.67 12.30 14.46
CA ARG A 30 -2.94 13.57 15.15
C ARG A 30 -1.77 14.55 15.05
N GLU A 31 -0.55 14.04 15.25
CA GLU A 31 0.64 14.88 15.22
C GLU A 31 0.96 15.36 13.79
N ILE A 32 0.83 14.52 12.77
CA ILE A 32 0.96 14.92 11.36
C ILE A 32 -0.06 16.02 11.04
N ASN A 33 -1.32 15.84 11.42
CA ASN A 33 -2.37 16.86 11.23
C ASN A 33 -2.00 18.18 11.91
N ARG A 34 -1.59 18.11 13.19
CA ARG A 34 -1.18 19.30 13.96
C ARG A 34 -0.05 20.07 13.28
N VAL A 35 0.96 19.34 12.77
CA VAL A 35 2.10 19.96 12.07
C VAL A 35 1.66 20.53 10.72
N ALA A 36 0.89 19.78 9.93
CA ALA A 36 0.40 20.22 8.62
C ALA A 36 -0.41 21.52 8.73
N HIS A 37 -1.40 21.53 9.61
CA HIS A 37 -2.28 22.68 9.80
C HIS A 37 -1.58 23.89 10.42
N LYS A 38 -0.53 23.69 11.24
CA LYS A 38 0.32 24.79 11.73
C LYS A 38 0.92 25.61 10.58
N TYR A 39 1.22 24.97 9.46
CA TYR A 39 1.81 25.60 8.28
C TYR A 39 0.81 25.83 7.14
N ASN A 40 -0.48 25.67 7.40
CA ASN A 40 -1.55 25.79 6.40
C ASN A 40 -1.38 24.85 5.22
N ILE A 41 -0.85 23.64 5.46
CA ILE A 41 -0.62 22.61 4.47
C ILE A 41 -1.71 21.54 4.59
N PRO A 42 -2.47 21.22 3.52
CA PRO A 42 -3.48 20.17 3.54
C PRO A 42 -2.89 18.78 3.77
N LEU A 43 -3.54 17.97 4.61
CA LEU A 43 -3.19 16.57 4.84
C LEU A 43 -4.11 15.65 4.06
N ILE A 44 -3.56 14.90 3.13
CA ILE A 44 -4.27 13.95 2.27
C ILE A 44 -3.87 12.53 2.63
N PHE A 45 -4.85 11.62 2.75
CA PHE A 45 -4.61 10.20 3.02
C PHE A 45 -4.77 9.34 1.76
N ASP A 46 -3.87 8.39 1.54
CA ASP A 46 -4.17 7.17 0.79
C ASP A 46 -4.80 6.18 1.77
N VAL A 47 -6.08 5.92 1.57
CA VAL A 47 -6.88 5.08 2.48
C VAL A 47 -7.29 3.75 1.84
N ALA A 48 -6.50 3.27 0.90
CA ALA A 48 -6.80 1.99 0.25
C ALA A 48 -6.99 0.83 1.25
N ARG A 49 -6.34 0.91 2.43
CA ARG A 49 -6.37 -0.11 3.50
C ARG A 49 -6.70 0.50 4.88
N TRP A 50 -7.69 1.36 4.89
CA TRP A 50 -8.10 2.08 6.09
C TRP A 50 -8.61 1.18 7.22
N ALA A 51 -9.35 0.11 6.88
CA ALA A 51 -9.94 -0.78 7.87
C ALA A 51 -8.87 -1.65 8.54
N GLU A 52 -7.87 -2.12 7.79
CA GLU A 52 -6.69 -2.80 8.35
C GLU A 52 -5.99 -1.88 9.38
N ASN A 53 -5.82 -0.62 9.07
CA ASN A 53 -5.21 0.36 9.98
C ASN A 53 -6.05 0.56 11.25
N CYS A 54 -7.36 0.70 11.10
CA CYS A 54 -8.28 0.83 12.24
C CYS A 54 -8.29 -0.41 13.13
N TYR A 55 -8.16 -1.61 12.55
CA TYR A 55 -8.02 -2.84 13.31
C TYR A 55 -6.75 -2.80 14.18
N PHE A 56 -5.61 -2.42 13.62
CA PHE A 56 -4.37 -2.31 14.39
C PHE A 56 -4.45 -1.25 15.50
N ILE A 57 -5.07 -0.11 15.26
CA ILE A 57 -5.32 0.90 16.29
C ILE A 57 -6.17 0.30 17.42
N LYS A 58 -7.27 -0.40 17.07
CA LYS A 58 -8.13 -1.07 18.03
C LYS A 58 -7.38 -2.05 18.93
N MET A 59 -6.50 -2.83 18.34
CA MET A 59 -5.80 -3.92 19.04
C MET A 59 -4.58 -3.45 19.83
N ASN A 60 -3.94 -2.35 19.44
CA ASN A 60 -2.63 -1.98 19.96
C ASN A 60 -2.58 -0.63 20.68
N GLU A 61 -3.63 0.21 20.59
CA GLU A 61 -3.59 1.53 21.20
C GLU A 61 -4.57 1.65 22.39
N ASP A 62 -4.10 2.26 23.44
CA ASP A 62 -4.91 2.51 24.64
C ASP A 62 -6.15 3.38 24.33
N GLY A 63 -7.29 2.99 24.86
CA GLY A 63 -8.56 3.70 24.70
C GLY A 63 -9.34 3.37 23.42
N TYR A 64 -8.86 2.41 22.60
CA TYR A 64 -9.54 2.00 21.38
C TYR A 64 -10.16 0.59 21.43
N ALA A 65 -9.83 -0.21 22.42
CA ALA A 65 -10.28 -1.61 22.52
C ALA A 65 -11.80 -1.78 22.46
N ASP A 66 -12.56 -0.86 23.03
CA ASP A 66 -14.03 -0.90 23.07
C ASP A 66 -14.70 -0.22 21.86
N LYS A 67 -13.95 0.50 21.03
CA LYS A 67 -14.47 1.17 19.83
C LYS A 67 -14.64 0.20 18.68
N SER A 68 -15.67 0.37 17.87
CA SER A 68 -15.83 -0.32 16.58
C SER A 68 -14.83 0.19 15.55
N ILE A 69 -14.57 -0.60 14.50
CA ILE A 69 -13.76 -0.18 13.34
C ILE A 69 -14.31 1.12 12.73
N ALA A 70 -15.63 1.25 12.62
CA ALA A 70 -16.28 2.44 12.08
C ALA A 70 -16.07 3.70 12.94
N GLU A 71 -16.12 3.59 14.27
CA GLU A 71 -15.84 4.71 15.19
C GLU A 71 -14.38 5.16 15.09
N ILE A 72 -13.43 4.20 15.01
CA ILE A 72 -12.01 4.50 14.83
C ILE A 72 -11.77 5.16 13.47
N ALA A 73 -12.40 4.66 12.42
CA ALA A 73 -12.34 5.25 11.09
C ALA A 73 -12.87 6.69 11.09
N THR A 74 -14.03 6.93 11.72
CA THR A 74 -14.62 8.26 11.84
C THR A 74 -13.64 9.24 12.49
N GLU A 75 -13.00 8.83 13.57
CA GLU A 75 -11.96 9.63 14.22
C GLU A 75 -10.76 9.85 13.31
N MET A 76 -10.22 8.79 12.69
CA MET A 76 -9.07 8.86 11.80
C MET A 76 -9.31 9.82 10.62
N PHE A 77 -10.44 9.68 9.93
CA PHE A 77 -10.81 10.55 8.82
C PHE A 77 -11.09 12.01 9.27
N SER A 78 -11.36 12.25 10.55
CA SER A 78 -11.53 13.62 11.04
C SER A 78 -10.26 14.47 10.93
N TYR A 79 -9.10 13.85 10.85
CA TYR A 79 -7.80 14.50 10.77
C TYR A 79 -7.29 14.78 9.36
N CYS A 80 -7.91 14.27 8.30
CA CYS A 80 -7.48 14.58 6.94
C CYS A 80 -8.35 15.67 6.29
N ASP A 81 -7.77 16.42 5.35
CA ASP A 81 -8.47 17.41 4.52
C ASP A 81 -9.05 16.78 3.26
N GLY A 82 -8.54 15.62 2.89
CA GLY A 82 -9.02 14.82 1.79
C GLY A 82 -8.36 13.45 1.75
N PHE A 83 -8.83 12.59 0.86
CA PHE A 83 -8.26 11.27 0.66
C PHE A 83 -8.42 10.77 -0.77
N CYS A 84 -7.56 9.83 -1.14
CA CYS A 84 -7.79 8.94 -2.26
C CYS A 84 -7.88 7.48 -1.79
N MET A 85 -8.69 6.68 -2.48
CA MET A 85 -8.92 5.28 -2.14
C MET A 85 -8.95 4.43 -3.40
N SER A 86 -8.17 3.35 -3.40
CA SER A 86 -8.37 2.26 -4.36
C SER A 86 -9.49 1.34 -3.85
N ALA A 87 -10.57 1.24 -4.61
CA ALA A 87 -11.72 0.40 -4.26
C ALA A 87 -11.42 -1.11 -4.22
N LYS A 88 -10.30 -1.55 -4.82
CA LYS A 88 -9.91 -2.96 -4.94
C LYS A 88 -9.34 -3.59 -3.64
N LYS A 89 -9.23 -2.84 -2.56
CA LYS A 89 -8.69 -3.29 -1.27
C LYS A 89 -9.82 -3.34 -0.24
N ASP A 90 -9.83 -2.47 0.74
CA ASP A 90 -10.90 -2.45 1.77
C ASP A 90 -12.26 -2.02 1.23
N GLY A 91 -12.33 -1.56 -0.01
CA GLY A 91 -13.61 -1.34 -0.69
C GLY A 91 -14.25 -2.60 -1.28
N HIS A 92 -13.54 -3.74 -1.32
CA HIS A 92 -13.98 -5.03 -1.86
C HIS A 92 -14.54 -5.00 -3.31
N ALA A 93 -14.42 -3.87 -4.01
CA ALA A 93 -14.83 -3.76 -5.40
C ALA A 93 -13.79 -4.37 -6.33
N ASN A 94 -14.24 -4.84 -7.50
CA ASN A 94 -13.36 -5.45 -8.49
C ASN A 94 -12.42 -4.42 -9.14
N MET A 95 -12.88 -3.19 -9.30
CA MET A 95 -12.11 -2.06 -9.86
C MET A 95 -12.63 -0.72 -9.35
N GLY A 96 -11.91 0.35 -9.70
CA GLY A 96 -12.30 1.71 -9.39
C GLY A 96 -11.61 2.28 -8.16
N GLY A 97 -12.05 3.45 -7.78
CA GLY A 97 -11.56 4.21 -6.64
C GLY A 97 -12.35 5.48 -6.45
N MET A 98 -12.00 6.24 -5.44
CA MET A 98 -12.58 7.54 -5.16
C MET A 98 -11.53 8.54 -4.71
N VAL A 99 -11.82 9.81 -4.94
CA VAL A 99 -11.12 10.95 -4.36
C VAL A 99 -12.17 11.82 -3.68
N ALA A 100 -11.89 12.26 -2.48
CA ALA A 100 -12.75 13.17 -1.74
C ALA A 100 -11.91 14.19 -0.97
N PHE A 101 -12.49 15.35 -0.71
CA PHE A 101 -11.92 16.37 0.17
C PHE A 101 -13.05 17.14 0.85
N ARG A 102 -12.70 17.82 1.94
CA ARG A 102 -13.70 18.57 2.71
C ARG A 102 -14.19 19.77 1.92
N ASP A 103 -15.53 19.92 1.86
CA ASP A 103 -16.14 21.12 1.31
C ASP A 103 -15.65 22.36 2.07
N LYS A 104 -15.15 23.34 1.32
CA LYS A 104 -14.54 24.57 1.83
C LYS A 104 -13.43 24.36 2.88
N GLY A 105 -12.90 23.14 2.97
CA GLY A 105 -11.76 22.80 3.82
C GLY A 105 -10.44 23.33 3.26
N LEU A 106 -9.34 23.03 3.98
CA LEU A 106 -8.01 23.58 3.67
C LEU A 106 -7.52 23.24 2.26
N PHE A 107 -7.77 22.01 1.79
CA PHE A 107 -7.44 21.63 0.40
C PHE A 107 -8.20 22.49 -0.62
N TRP A 108 -9.51 22.68 -0.41
CA TRP A 108 -10.31 23.53 -1.29
C TRP A 108 -9.84 24.98 -1.26
N GLN A 109 -9.52 25.52 -0.08
CA GLN A 109 -9.03 26.91 0.07
C GLN A 109 -7.69 27.14 -0.62
N ASN A 110 -6.77 26.17 -0.54
CA ASN A 110 -5.41 26.34 -1.07
C ASN A 110 -5.32 26.08 -2.60
N PHE A 111 -6.27 25.35 -3.18
CA PHE A 111 -6.22 24.96 -4.59
C PHE A 111 -7.34 25.53 -5.46
N SER A 112 -8.28 26.29 -4.89
CA SER A 112 -9.24 27.08 -5.66
C SER A 112 -8.73 28.50 -5.87
N ASP A 113 -9.11 29.14 -7.00
CA ASP A 113 -8.83 30.56 -7.23
C ASP A 113 -9.99 31.41 -6.76
N PHE A 114 -9.67 32.59 -6.21
CA PHE A 114 -10.64 33.54 -5.72
C PHE A 114 -10.48 34.90 -6.41
N ASN A 115 -11.58 35.60 -6.59
CA ASN A 115 -11.60 37.00 -7.02
C ASN A 115 -11.22 37.91 -5.85
N GLU A 116 -10.94 39.19 -6.12
CA GLU A 116 -10.59 40.20 -5.11
C GLU A 116 -11.69 40.41 -4.04
N ASP A 117 -12.95 40.14 -4.40
CA ASP A 117 -14.12 40.21 -3.52
C ASP A 117 -14.35 38.94 -2.68
N GLY A 118 -13.45 37.94 -2.84
CA GLY A 118 -13.52 36.65 -2.12
C GLY A 118 -14.48 35.64 -2.75
N THR A 119 -15.11 35.95 -3.87
CA THR A 119 -15.92 34.97 -4.63
C THR A 119 -15.04 33.97 -5.35
N VAL A 120 -15.53 32.72 -5.50
CA VAL A 120 -14.78 31.66 -6.20
C VAL A 120 -14.69 31.98 -7.70
N LYS A 121 -13.47 32.10 -8.20
CA LYS A 121 -13.19 32.23 -9.63
C LYS A 121 -13.06 30.88 -10.31
N THR A 122 -12.31 29.96 -9.69
CA THR A 122 -12.12 28.60 -10.17
C THR A 122 -12.19 27.63 -8.99
N ASP A 123 -13.11 26.72 -9.00
CA ASP A 123 -13.29 25.71 -7.94
C ASP A 123 -12.45 24.46 -8.25
N VAL A 124 -11.61 24.05 -7.31
CA VAL A 124 -10.75 22.87 -7.46
C VAL A 124 -11.56 21.58 -7.65
N GLY A 125 -12.75 21.47 -7.04
CA GLY A 125 -13.64 20.33 -7.23
C GLY A 125 -14.13 20.21 -8.66
N VAL A 126 -14.44 21.35 -9.31
CA VAL A 126 -14.79 21.39 -10.72
C VAL A 126 -13.60 20.96 -11.58
N LEU A 127 -12.39 21.46 -11.30
CA LEU A 127 -11.17 21.06 -12.03
C LEU A 127 -10.90 19.56 -11.91
N LEU A 128 -11.03 18.99 -10.70
CA LEU A 128 -10.88 17.55 -10.48
C LEU A 128 -11.95 16.75 -11.22
N LYS A 129 -13.21 17.22 -11.26
CA LYS A 129 -14.27 16.58 -12.02
C LYS A 129 -13.99 16.60 -13.53
N VAL A 130 -13.51 17.72 -14.07
CA VAL A 130 -13.09 17.81 -15.48
C VAL A 130 -11.95 16.84 -15.77
N LYS A 131 -10.96 16.75 -14.89
CA LYS A 131 -9.84 15.80 -15.03
C LYS A 131 -10.32 14.35 -14.97
N GLN A 132 -11.24 14.03 -14.06
CA GLN A 132 -11.86 12.72 -13.95
C GLN A 132 -12.59 12.35 -15.25
N ILE A 133 -13.41 13.26 -15.79
CA ILE A 133 -14.14 13.04 -17.06
C ILE A 133 -13.17 12.73 -18.19
N SER A 134 -12.07 13.49 -18.29
CA SER A 134 -11.07 13.30 -19.34
C SER A 134 -10.34 11.97 -19.26
N CYS A 135 -10.07 11.46 -18.04
CA CYS A 135 -9.28 10.25 -17.83
C CYS A 135 -10.10 8.97 -17.71
N TYR A 136 -11.31 9.06 -17.14
CA TYR A 136 -12.07 7.88 -16.70
C TYR A 136 -13.56 7.91 -17.10
N GLY A 137 -14.06 9.04 -17.56
CA GLY A 137 -15.48 9.26 -17.80
C GLY A 137 -16.22 9.79 -16.57
N ASN A 138 -17.54 9.77 -16.62
CA ASN A 138 -18.43 10.28 -15.58
C ASN A 138 -19.55 9.29 -15.25
N ASP A 139 -20.49 9.73 -14.42
CA ASP A 139 -21.66 8.99 -13.97
C ASP A 139 -22.67 8.64 -15.07
N SER A 140 -22.63 9.29 -16.23
CA SER A 140 -23.54 9.01 -17.38
C SER A 140 -22.86 8.23 -18.49
N TYR A 141 -21.54 8.26 -18.63
CA TYR A 141 -20.77 7.48 -19.61
C TYR A 141 -19.33 7.27 -19.14
N GLY A 142 -18.80 6.06 -19.33
CA GLY A 142 -17.51 5.67 -18.75
C GLY A 142 -17.59 5.61 -17.21
N GLY A 143 -16.46 5.76 -16.53
CA GLY A 143 -16.38 5.71 -15.08
C GLY A 143 -16.67 4.33 -14.48
N MET A 144 -17.04 4.30 -13.20
CA MET A 144 -17.43 3.06 -12.51
C MET A 144 -18.83 2.63 -12.89
N SER A 145 -19.03 1.34 -13.13
CA SER A 145 -20.36 0.78 -13.32
C SER A 145 -21.17 0.81 -12.03
N GLY A 146 -22.51 0.88 -12.13
CA GLY A 146 -23.39 0.83 -10.96
C GLY A 146 -23.17 -0.39 -10.07
N ARG A 147 -22.87 -1.56 -10.64
CA ARG A 147 -22.55 -2.78 -9.87
C ARG A 147 -21.26 -2.64 -9.07
N ASP A 148 -20.23 -1.96 -9.60
CA ASP A 148 -18.97 -1.74 -8.89
C ASP A 148 -19.13 -0.70 -7.78
N ILE A 149 -19.98 0.32 -7.99
CA ILE A 149 -20.37 1.29 -6.96
C ILE A 149 -21.12 0.60 -5.83
N MET A 150 -22.07 -0.27 -6.15
CA MET A 150 -22.80 -1.07 -5.16
C MET A 150 -21.87 -2.03 -4.40
N ALA A 151 -20.97 -2.71 -5.11
CA ALA A 151 -19.97 -3.59 -4.49
C ALA A 151 -19.07 -2.79 -3.52
N LEU A 152 -18.61 -1.60 -3.93
CA LEU A 152 -17.84 -0.72 -3.07
C LEU A 152 -18.62 -0.30 -1.82
N ALA A 153 -19.88 0.10 -1.98
CA ALA A 153 -20.72 0.52 -0.85
C ALA A 153 -20.91 -0.62 0.17
N VAL A 154 -21.21 -1.84 -0.30
CA VAL A 154 -21.34 -3.02 0.57
C VAL A 154 -19.99 -3.37 1.19
N GLY A 155 -18.92 -3.40 0.41
CA GLY A 155 -17.58 -3.75 0.87
C GLY A 155 -17.04 -2.82 1.96
N MET A 156 -17.37 -1.54 1.90
CA MET A 156 -17.01 -0.60 2.98
C MET A 156 -17.71 -0.94 4.31
N TYR A 157 -18.96 -1.41 4.27
CA TYR A 157 -19.64 -1.90 5.48
C TYR A 157 -19.05 -3.22 5.98
N GLU A 158 -18.76 -4.15 5.07
CA GLU A 158 -18.10 -5.43 5.42
C GLU A 158 -16.73 -5.22 6.06
N SER A 159 -15.95 -4.25 5.58
CA SER A 159 -14.67 -3.88 6.18
C SER A 159 -14.78 -3.27 7.58
N CYS A 160 -15.96 -2.85 8.01
CA CYS A 160 -16.22 -2.47 9.39
C CYS A 160 -16.48 -3.67 10.32
N ASP A 161 -16.67 -4.87 9.79
CA ASP A 161 -16.86 -6.08 10.61
C ASP A 161 -15.54 -6.49 11.26
N PHE A 162 -15.54 -6.55 12.59
CA PHE A 162 -14.35 -6.90 13.36
C PHE A 162 -13.88 -8.33 13.06
N ASN A 163 -14.80 -9.30 12.96
CA ASN A 163 -14.43 -10.70 12.75
C ASN A 163 -13.79 -10.90 11.38
N TYR A 164 -14.32 -10.21 10.35
CA TYR A 164 -13.70 -10.21 9.02
C TYR A 164 -12.27 -9.67 9.06
N MET A 165 -12.05 -8.54 9.73
CA MET A 165 -10.72 -7.93 9.83
C MET A 165 -9.77 -8.78 10.68
N ASP A 166 -10.26 -9.35 11.77
CA ASP A 166 -9.49 -10.22 12.66
C ASP A 166 -9.00 -11.47 11.92
N GLU A 167 -9.86 -12.14 11.17
CA GLU A 167 -9.48 -13.29 10.36
C GLU A 167 -8.44 -12.91 9.31
N ARG A 168 -8.66 -11.78 8.60
CA ARG A 168 -7.75 -11.29 7.58
C ARG A 168 -6.34 -11.04 8.11
N ILE A 169 -6.23 -10.35 9.24
CA ILE A 169 -4.93 -10.05 9.86
C ILE A 169 -4.28 -11.33 10.39
N LYS A 170 -5.05 -12.21 11.02
CA LYS A 170 -4.55 -13.50 11.53
C LYS A 170 -4.03 -14.42 10.43
N GLN A 171 -4.59 -14.38 9.23
CA GLN A 171 -4.02 -15.12 8.09
C GLN A 171 -2.60 -14.63 7.76
N CYS A 172 -2.36 -13.32 7.78
CA CYS A 172 -1.02 -12.78 7.58
C CYS A 172 -0.06 -13.18 8.72
N GLU A 173 -0.50 -13.09 9.97
CA GLU A 173 0.29 -13.50 11.13
C GLU A 173 0.61 -15.00 11.07
N TYR A 174 -0.38 -15.85 10.74
CA TYR A 174 -0.19 -17.28 10.61
C TYR A 174 0.86 -17.64 9.57
N LEU A 175 0.78 -17.03 8.38
CA LEU A 175 1.74 -17.26 7.30
C LEU A 175 3.15 -16.79 7.69
N ALA A 176 3.28 -15.59 8.26
CA ALA A 176 4.56 -15.03 8.68
C ALA A 176 5.22 -15.89 9.78
N GLN A 177 4.43 -16.27 10.79
CA GLN A 177 4.90 -17.16 11.85
C GLN A 177 5.24 -18.56 11.34
N GLY A 178 4.50 -19.05 10.34
CA GLY A 178 4.79 -20.31 9.67
C GLY A 178 6.14 -20.29 8.98
N PHE A 179 6.45 -19.26 8.21
CA PHE A 179 7.77 -19.09 7.60
C PHE A 179 8.89 -18.99 8.64
N TYR A 180 8.69 -18.17 9.67
CA TYR A 180 9.68 -18.02 10.75
C TYR A 180 9.96 -19.34 11.46
N LYS A 181 8.91 -20.09 11.86
CA LYS A 181 9.04 -21.41 12.51
C LYS A 181 9.65 -22.46 11.59
N ALA A 182 9.45 -22.35 10.27
CA ALA A 182 10.09 -23.20 9.27
C ALA A 182 11.59 -22.90 9.06
N GLY A 183 12.13 -21.87 9.72
CA GLY A 183 13.54 -21.49 9.67
C GLY A 183 13.89 -20.58 8.47
N VAL A 184 12.91 -20.04 7.76
CA VAL A 184 13.12 -19.08 6.65
C VAL A 184 13.64 -17.78 7.24
N LYS A 185 14.80 -17.32 6.77
CA LYS A 185 15.38 -16.04 7.17
C LYS A 185 14.74 -14.86 6.42
N GLY A 186 14.85 -13.69 7.00
CA GLY A 186 14.38 -12.44 6.39
C GLY A 186 12.88 -12.17 6.52
N VAL A 187 12.13 -13.03 7.22
CA VAL A 187 10.70 -12.79 7.45
C VAL A 187 10.49 -11.53 8.27
N VAL A 188 9.78 -10.57 7.73
CA VAL A 188 9.48 -9.30 8.41
C VAL A 188 8.39 -9.52 9.46
N LEU A 189 8.73 -9.28 10.72
CA LEU A 189 7.83 -9.39 11.87
C LEU A 189 7.82 -8.08 12.68
N PRO A 190 6.66 -7.68 13.24
CA PRO A 190 5.34 -8.33 13.12
C PRO A 190 4.79 -8.23 11.69
N ALA A 191 3.89 -9.15 11.32
CA ALA A 191 3.24 -9.11 10.02
C ALA A 191 2.37 -7.86 9.86
N GLY A 192 2.31 -7.33 8.64
CA GLY A 192 1.37 -6.29 8.28
C GLY A 192 -0.04 -6.82 7.99
N GLY A 193 -0.95 -5.94 7.58
CA GLY A 193 -2.38 -6.26 7.46
C GLY A 193 -2.79 -7.08 6.23
N HIS A 194 -1.97 -7.13 5.17
CA HIS A 194 -2.44 -7.66 3.88
C HIS A 194 -1.45 -8.57 3.16
N ALA A 195 -0.26 -8.72 3.69
CA ALA A 195 0.79 -9.51 3.06
C ALA A 195 1.87 -9.88 4.08
N VAL A 196 2.65 -10.91 3.75
CA VAL A 196 3.89 -11.25 4.42
C VAL A 196 5.06 -10.84 3.54
N TYR A 197 6.09 -10.30 4.15
CA TYR A 197 7.27 -9.82 3.45
C TYR A 197 8.50 -10.58 3.89
N ILE A 198 9.38 -10.88 2.94
CA ILE A 198 10.67 -11.51 3.20
C ILE A 198 11.77 -10.62 2.60
N ASN A 199 12.73 -10.24 3.43
CA ASN A 199 13.95 -9.57 3.01
C ASN A 199 14.84 -10.57 2.27
N MET A 200 15.14 -10.30 1.00
CA MET A 200 15.88 -11.21 0.14
C MET A 200 17.38 -11.22 0.46
N ASP A 201 17.92 -10.14 1.01
CA ASP A 201 19.33 -10.11 1.43
C ASP A 201 19.56 -11.10 2.59
N GLU A 202 18.65 -11.14 3.55
CA GLU A 202 18.71 -12.12 4.65
C GLU A 202 18.37 -13.54 4.18
N PHE A 203 17.39 -13.67 3.24
CA PHE A 203 17.02 -14.97 2.67
C PHE A 203 18.20 -15.67 2.00
N PHE A 204 19.07 -14.92 1.32
CA PHE A 204 20.26 -15.41 0.63
C PHE A 204 21.56 -15.23 1.43
N ASP A 205 21.49 -14.92 2.73
CA ASP A 205 22.66 -14.72 3.63
C ASP A 205 23.63 -13.62 3.10
N GLY A 206 23.11 -12.58 2.44
CA GLY A 206 23.90 -11.50 1.84
C GLY A 206 24.74 -11.89 0.64
N LYS A 207 24.56 -13.10 0.09
CA LYS A 207 25.43 -13.64 -0.98
C LYS A 207 25.08 -13.14 -2.39
N ARG A 208 23.84 -12.67 -2.60
CA ARG A 208 23.34 -12.37 -3.94
C ARG A 208 23.06 -10.90 -4.21
N GLY A 209 23.04 -10.06 -3.17
CA GLY A 209 22.74 -8.63 -3.29
C GLY A 209 21.35 -8.34 -3.89
N HIS A 210 21.24 -7.26 -4.66
CA HIS A 210 19.99 -6.79 -5.26
C HIS A 210 19.75 -7.41 -6.64
N GLU A 211 19.78 -8.73 -6.76
CA GLU A 211 19.51 -9.44 -8.02
C GLU A 211 18.07 -9.96 -8.03
N THR A 212 17.43 -9.92 -9.20
CA THR A 212 16.07 -10.45 -9.38
C THR A 212 16.11 -11.96 -9.48
N PHE A 213 15.30 -12.65 -8.66
CA PHE A 213 15.30 -14.12 -8.55
C PHE A 213 13.99 -14.72 -9.02
N ALA A 214 14.06 -15.96 -9.53
CA ALA A 214 12.92 -16.73 -10.01
C ALA A 214 12.81 -18.07 -9.28
N GLY A 215 12.04 -18.09 -8.19
CA GLY A 215 11.85 -19.29 -7.35
C GLY A 215 10.61 -20.13 -7.67
N GLY A 216 9.90 -19.85 -8.77
CA GLY A 216 8.70 -20.60 -9.15
C GLY A 216 7.45 -20.32 -8.31
N ILE A 217 7.51 -19.48 -7.30
CA ILE A 217 6.37 -19.02 -6.48
C ILE A 217 5.99 -17.62 -6.91
N ARG A 218 4.71 -17.40 -7.25
CA ARG A 218 4.22 -16.10 -7.67
C ARG A 218 4.06 -15.15 -6.47
N VAL A 219 4.95 -14.19 -6.38
CA VAL A 219 4.97 -13.12 -5.39
C VAL A 219 5.06 -11.77 -6.09
N SER A 220 4.96 -10.67 -5.33
CA SER A 220 5.29 -9.33 -5.84
C SER A 220 6.69 -8.98 -5.36
N GLU A 221 7.59 -8.73 -6.27
CA GLU A 221 8.89 -8.18 -5.95
C GLU A 221 8.75 -6.67 -5.64
N LEU A 222 9.36 -6.20 -4.55
CA LEU A 222 9.40 -4.81 -4.12
C LEU A 222 10.85 -4.47 -3.72
N GLY A 223 11.75 -4.54 -4.67
CA GLY A 223 13.17 -4.33 -4.45
C GLY A 223 13.84 -3.82 -5.71
N ASP A 224 14.89 -4.48 -6.12
CA ASP A 224 15.78 -4.07 -7.19
C ASP A 224 15.05 -3.79 -8.51
N TYR A 225 14.19 -4.71 -8.91
CA TYR A 225 13.54 -4.66 -10.21
C TYR A 225 12.40 -3.63 -10.27
N SER A 226 11.47 -3.67 -9.32
CA SER A 226 10.30 -2.77 -9.31
C SER A 226 10.63 -1.36 -8.87
N MET A 227 11.66 -1.19 -8.04
CA MET A 227 12.10 0.11 -7.54
C MET A 227 13.20 0.74 -8.40
N GLU A 228 13.59 0.08 -9.52
CA GLU A 228 14.58 0.60 -10.46
C GLU A 228 15.92 0.94 -9.79
N TYR A 229 16.40 0.02 -8.93
CA TYR A 229 17.62 0.18 -8.12
C TYR A 229 18.82 0.67 -8.93
N ASP A 230 19.06 0.07 -10.08
CA ASP A 230 20.16 0.35 -10.98
C ASP A 230 20.09 1.74 -11.65
N LEU A 231 18.95 2.42 -11.60
CA LEU A 231 18.75 3.79 -12.10
C LEU A 231 18.87 4.85 -11.00
N LYS A 232 19.18 4.45 -9.76
CA LYS A 232 19.23 5.33 -8.58
C LYS A 232 20.67 5.66 -8.18
N THR A 233 20.80 6.78 -7.43
CA THR A 233 22.11 7.14 -6.86
C THR A 233 22.49 6.18 -5.72
N PRO A 234 23.78 6.05 -5.37
CA PRO A 234 24.21 5.21 -4.26
C PRO A 234 23.49 5.49 -2.93
N GLU A 235 23.20 6.76 -2.65
CA GLU A 235 22.46 7.17 -1.45
C GLU A 235 21.00 6.66 -1.50
N GLN A 236 20.36 6.74 -2.65
CA GLN A 236 19.00 6.22 -2.85
C GLN A 236 18.98 4.69 -2.82
N GLN A 237 20.00 4.04 -3.37
CA GLN A 237 20.14 2.58 -3.33
C GLN A 237 20.24 2.06 -1.90
N ALA A 238 20.99 2.76 -1.04
CA ALA A 238 21.17 2.37 0.37
C ALA A 238 19.87 2.43 1.20
N GLU A 239 18.86 3.17 0.74
CA GLU A 239 17.56 3.31 1.40
C GLU A 239 16.51 2.30 0.89
N LEU A 240 16.81 1.54 -0.18
CA LEU A 240 15.87 0.59 -0.76
C LEU A 240 15.92 -0.75 -0.03
N ALA A 241 14.76 -1.22 0.39
CA ALA A 241 14.60 -2.57 0.87
C ALA A 241 14.43 -3.55 -0.30
N ASN A 242 15.17 -4.65 -0.27
CA ASN A 242 15.04 -5.73 -1.24
C ASN A 242 14.10 -6.80 -0.68
N VAL A 243 12.79 -6.64 -0.93
CA VAL A 243 11.79 -7.52 -0.35
C VAL A 243 10.89 -8.16 -1.41
N VAL A 244 10.42 -9.36 -1.11
CA VAL A 244 9.29 -9.99 -1.82
C VAL A 244 8.06 -9.98 -0.94
N ARG A 245 6.90 -9.80 -1.56
CA ARG A 245 5.61 -9.68 -0.90
C ARG A 245 4.68 -10.83 -1.27
N PHE A 246 4.29 -11.61 -0.28
CA PHE A 246 3.25 -12.63 -0.37
C PHE A 246 1.91 -11.98 -0.03
N ALA A 247 1.19 -11.49 -1.03
CA ALA A 247 -0.12 -10.89 -0.83
C ALA A 247 -1.16 -11.97 -0.52
N ILE A 248 -1.95 -11.74 0.54
CA ILE A 248 -3.03 -12.63 0.95
C ILE A 248 -4.32 -12.18 0.27
N ASP A 249 -4.88 -13.04 -0.58
CA ASP A 249 -6.17 -12.80 -1.22
C ASP A 249 -7.29 -12.81 -0.18
N ARG A 250 -8.17 -11.80 -0.29
CA ARG A 250 -9.31 -11.66 0.63
C ARG A 250 -10.31 -12.80 0.40
N SER A 251 -10.73 -13.46 1.48
CA SER A 251 -11.79 -14.49 1.51
C SER A 251 -11.61 -15.67 0.53
N ARG A 252 -10.36 -15.98 0.13
CA ARG A 252 -10.08 -17.07 -0.83
C ARG A 252 -9.17 -18.16 -0.29
N LEU A 253 -8.33 -17.84 0.68
CA LEU A 253 -7.35 -18.78 1.20
C LEU A 253 -7.87 -19.42 2.47
N THR A 254 -7.74 -20.74 2.54
CA THR A 254 -7.96 -21.52 3.76
C THR A 254 -6.63 -21.79 4.44
N GLN A 255 -6.67 -22.36 5.64
CA GLN A 255 -5.46 -22.73 6.37
C GLN A 255 -4.61 -23.72 5.55
N GLU A 256 -5.22 -24.69 4.88
CA GLU A 256 -4.49 -25.68 4.06
C GLU A 256 -3.72 -25.03 2.91
N HIS A 257 -4.27 -23.97 2.31
CA HIS A 257 -3.55 -23.18 1.31
C HIS A 257 -2.32 -22.49 1.91
N LEU A 258 -2.45 -21.93 3.12
CA LEU A 258 -1.33 -21.28 3.81
C LEU A 258 -0.28 -22.30 4.23
N ASP A 259 -0.67 -23.47 4.71
CA ASP A 259 0.22 -24.58 5.05
C ASP A 259 1.01 -25.07 3.84
N TYR A 260 0.33 -25.18 2.69
CA TYR A 260 1.00 -25.50 1.42
C TYR A 260 2.04 -24.45 1.04
N VAL A 261 1.71 -23.17 1.16
CA VAL A 261 2.66 -22.05 0.88
C VAL A 261 3.84 -22.10 1.83
N ILE A 262 3.62 -22.37 3.13
CA ILE A 262 4.69 -22.52 4.12
C ILE A 262 5.65 -23.66 3.72
N ALA A 263 5.10 -24.81 3.38
CA ALA A 263 5.90 -25.97 2.96
C ALA A 263 6.69 -25.67 1.66
N ALA A 264 6.06 -25.02 0.68
CA ALA A 264 6.69 -24.69 -0.58
C ALA A 264 7.83 -23.66 -0.40
N VAL A 265 7.62 -22.62 0.41
CA VAL A 265 8.65 -21.60 0.70
C VAL A 265 9.79 -22.21 1.50
N LYS A 266 9.50 -23.12 2.45
CA LYS A 266 10.53 -23.85 3.18
C LYS A 266 11.42 -24.67 2.23
N ALA A 267 10.81 -25.47 1.35
CA ALA A 267 11.55 -26.26 0.36
C ALA A 267 12.41 -25.38 -0.56
N LEU A 268 11.85 -24.24 -1.02
CA LEU A 268 12.57 -23.26 -1.82
C LEU A 268 13.74 -22.65 -1.04
N TYR A 269 13.56 -22.36 0.25
CA TYR A 269 14.62 -21.82 1.11
C TYR A 269 15.75 -22.81 1.31
N GLU A 270 15.42 -24.10 1.49
CA GLU A 270 16.41 -25.19 1.64
C GLU A 270 17.24 -25.38 0.35
N ASP A 271 16.64 -25.16 -0.82
CA ASP A 271 17.30 -25.26 -2.14
C ASP A 271 17.66 -23.90 -2.77
N ARG A 272 17.71 -22.83 -1.98
CA ARG A 272 17.87 -21.45 -2.48
C ARG A 272 19.13 -21.19 -3.30
N GLU A 273 20.19 -21.99 -3.08
CA GLU A 273 21.42 -21.85 -3.88
C GLU A 273 21.23 -22.29 -5.34
N SER A 274 20.23 -23.13 -5.64
CA SER A 274 19.88 -23.53 -7.00
C SER A 274 19.05 -22.51 -7.77
N ILE A 275 18.45 -21.51 -7.08
CA ILE A 275 17.63 -20.48 -7.73
C ILE A 275 18.50 -19.64 -8.65
N PRO A 276 18.17 -19.55 -9.97
CA PRO A 276 18.97 -18.77 -10.91
C PRO A 276 18.78 -17.26 -10.67
N ASN A 277 19.81 -16.51 -11.00
CA ASN A 277 19.69 -15.07 -11.15
C ASN A 277 18.88 -14.71 -12.40
N MET A 278 18.30 -13.51 -12.44
CA MET A 278 17.54 -13.01 -13.58
C MET A 278 18.16 -11.73 -14.11
N ARG A 279 18.19 -11.58 -15.43
CA ARG A 279 18.60 -10.33 -16.08
C ARG A 279 17.48 -9.80 -16.97
N ILE A 280 17.40 -8.48 -17.08
CA ILE A 280 16.47 -7.82 -17.99
C ILE A 280 17.08 -7.87 -19.39
N VAL A 281 16.44 -8.57 -20.32
CA VAL A 281 16.89 -8.67 -21.72
C VAL A 281 16.19 -7.67 -22.64
N TRP A 282 15.06 -7.11 -22.19
CA TRP A 282 14.34 -6.07 -22.91
C TRP A 282 13.53 -5.21 -21.94
N GLY A 283 13.40 -3.90 -22.24
CA GLY A 283 12.55 -3.00 -21.49
C GLY A 283 13.17 -2.40 -20.23
N HIS A 284 14.50 -2.44 -20.09
CA HIS A 284 15.25 -1.93 -18.94
C HIS A 284 14.89 -0.48 -18.56
N ASN A 285 14.77 0.41 -19.55
CA ASN A 285 14.50 1.85 -19.34
C ASN A 285 13.00 2.22 -19.49
N LEU A 286 12.11 1.24 -19.55
CA LEU A 286 10.68 1.53 -19.63
C LEU A 286 10.15 2.01 -18.27
N PRO A 287 9.28 3.04 -18.23
CA PRO A 287 8.58 3.40 -17.00
C PRO A 287 7.80 2.19 -16.47
N MET A 288 7.83 1.98 -15.15
CA MET A 288 7.16 0.84 -14.50
C MET A 288 7.57 -0.51 -15.15
N ARG A 289 8.86 -0.69 -15.41
CA ARG A 289 9.44 -1.84 -16.13
C ARG A 289 9.02 -3.22 -15.60
N HIS A 290 8.67 -3.32 -14.32
CA HIS A 290 8.18 -4.54 -13.69
C HIS A 290 6.84 -5.07 -14.26
N PHE A 291 6.13 -4.27 -15.07
CA PHE A 291 4.96 -4.72 -15.83
C PHE A 291 5.26 -5.04 -17.30
N HIS A 292 6.42 -4.65 -17.82
CA HIS A 292 6.65 -4.64 -19.26
C HIS A 292 7.94 -5.36 -19.68
N ALA A 293 8.98 -5.32 -18.85
CA ALA A 293 10.28 -5.87 -19.22
C ALA A 293 10.27 -7.39 -19.31
N PHE A 294 11.14 -7.93 -20.19
CA PHE A 294 11.39 -9.36 -20.29
C PHE A 294 12.66 -9.74 -19.53
N LEU A 295 12.56 -10.84 -18.82
CA LEU A 295 13.61 -11.39 -17.97
C LEU A 295 14.04 -12.76 -18.50
N GLU A 296 15.33 -13.06 -18.41
CA GLU A 296 15.88 -14.37 -18.67
C GLU A 296 16.74 -14.82 -17.49
N PRO A 297 16.70 -16.12 -17.14
CA PRO A 297 17.61 -16.66 -16.13
C PRO A 297 19.04 -16.73 -16.66
N TYR A 298 20.01 -16.55 -15.78
CA TYR A 298 21.41 -16.80 -16.07
C TYR A 298 22.09 -17.54 -14.90
N PRO A 299 23.15 -18.33 -15.14
CA PRO A 299 23.83 -19.09 -14.11
C PRO A 299 24.39 -18.20 -13.00
N ASN A 300 24.36 -18.68 -11.76
CA ASN A 300 24.87 -17.96 -10.59
C ASN A 300 26.39 -17.71 -10.62
N GLU A 301 27.13 -18.44 -11.46
CA GLU A 301 28.59 -18.34 -11.59
C GLU A 301 29.05 -17.30 -12.63
N GLU A 302 28.15 -16.78 -13.46
CA GLU A 302 28.45 -15.73 -14.44
C GLU A 302 28.20 -14.35 -13.79
N LYS A 303 29.26 -13.79 -13.15
CA LYS A 303 29.33 -12.39 -12.72
C LYS A 303 30.19 -11.58 -13.65
#